data_b5732ed347b7d885ced9c82b5d099d03
#
_entry.id   b5732ed347b7d885ced9c82b5d099d03
#
_cell.length_a   1.000
_cell.length_b   1.000
_cell.length_c   1.000
_cell.angle_alpha   90.00
_cell.angle_beta   90.00
_cell.angle_gamma   90.00
#
_symmetry.space_group_name_H-M   'P 1'
#
loop_
_entity.id
_entity.type
_entity.pdbx_description
1 polymer ?
#
loop_
_entity_poly.entity_id
_entity_poly.type
_entity_poly.pdbx_seq_one_letter_code
_entity_poly.pdbx_strand_id
1 'polypeptide(L)'
;MTAPATGPATGPVAEPVAEPGTGPGGSSRERGARALTGLLAATAVALTGTRVSTVALPWFVLVTTGSATQTGLVAFCEMTPYVVVKALAGPLVDRAGPRRISSSTDLLSAAAVAAVPLLHALGLLSFPLLLAVVAVVGAARGPGDLAKHVMVPEAAERGRVPLERATGLSGVTERLSSTLGLPAGGILVALLGPLTGLVVNAACFALAALLVALALPRGMGRPAPAVSPGRPPGDASPGEPGYWRRLGEGFVFLRGEPLLLAVIVMVGITNLLDAALNTVLLPVWAERSGNGPAAIGLSNGVLGATAIAGSLLAAGAAHRLPRRAVFFTGFLLVGAPRFLVLAADAPMWAVVAVFAVGGFGSGFLNPILGAIAFERVPRALLGRVNGLGDALAWAGIPLGGLVAGAAVAAFGLAPVLLAGGAAYFLTTNLAGLRPEWREMDRTRGRGFREREPGPLSEPAASRGG
;
A
#
# COMPACT_ATOMS: atom_id res chain seq x y z
N MET A 1 48.43 1.12 -83.65
CA MET A 1 47.19 1.30 -82.95
C MET A 1 47.30 0.49 -81.67
N THR A 2 47.69 1.19 -80.59
CA THR A 2 48.19 0.66 -79.34
C THR A 2 47.11 0.83 -78.29
N ALA A 3 46.76 -0.24 -77.60
CA ALA A 3 45.92 -0.26 -76.46
C ALA A 3 46.75 0.04 -75.16
N PRO A 4 46.27 0.79 -74.22
CA PRO A 4 47.03 1.07 -72.99
C PRO A 4 46.74 -0.01 -71.91
N ALA A 5 47.78 -0.27 -71.13
CA ALA A 5 47.87 -1.24 -70.06
C ALA A 5 47.03 -0.79 -68.80
N THR A 6 46.36 -1.75 -68.25
CA THR A 6 45.68 -1.62 -66.93
C THR A 6 46.69 -1.84 -65.82
N GLY A 7 46.84 -0.83 -64.89
CA GLY A 7 47.60 -0.96 -63.68
C GLY A 7 46.79 -1.68 -62.56
N PRO A 8 47.46 -2.24 -61.53
CA PRO A 8 46.79 -3.03 -60.48
C PRO A 8 46.08 -2.17 -59.50
N ALA A 9 44.82 -2.59 -59.15
CA ALA A 9 44.01 -1.97 -58.11
C ALA A 9 44.59 -2.29 -56.72
N THR A 10 44.94 -1.27 -55.99
CA THR A 10 45.23 -1.33 -54.55
C THR A 10 43.93 -1.51 -53.76
N GLY A 11 43.78 -2.68 -53.14
CA GLY A 11 42.67 -2.96 -52.25
C GLY A 11 42.71 -2.09 -50.97
N PRO A 12 41.59 -1.83 -50.35
CA PRO A 12 41.54 -1.02 -49.14
C PRO A 12 42.25 -1.73 -47.99
N VAL A 13 43.13 -0.98 -47.33
CA VAL A 13 43.83 -1.35 -46.09
C VAL A 13 42.75 -1.53 -45.00
N ALA A 14 42.68 -2.74 -44.44
CA ALA A 14 41.82 -3.00 -43.27
C ALA A 14 42.25 -2.14 -42.09
N GLU A 15 41.37 -1.26 -41.66
CA GLU A 15 41.54 -0.55 -40.38
C GLU A 15 41.58 -1.59 -39.25
N PRO A 16 42.45 -1.43 -38.23
CA PRO A 16 42.49 -2.31 -37.07
C PRO A 16 41.16 -2.22 -36.32
N VAL A 17 40.47 -3.36 -36.19
CA VAL A 17 39.30 -3.50 -35.31
C VAL A 17 39.74 -3.10 -33.89
N ALA A 18 39.28 -1.96 -33.43
CA ALA A 18 39.47 -1.53 -32.04
C ALA A 18 38.84 -2.60 -31.14
N GLU A 19 39.67 -3.20 -30.29
CA GLU A 19 39.18 -4.05 -29.20
C GLU A 19 38.12 -3.30 -28.40
N PRO A 20 37.01 -3.96 -27.93
CA PRO A 20 36.03 -3.30 -27.10
C PRO A 20 36.68 -2.92 -25.79
N GLY A 21 37.11 -1.66 -25.70
CA GLY A 21 37.67 -1.08 -24.50
C GLY A 21 36.73 -1.37 -23.33
N THR A 22 37.31 -1.86 -22.25
CA THR A 22 36.74 -1.91 -20.90
C THR A 22 36.37 -0.48 -20.45
N GLY A 23 35.29 0.06 -21.05
CA GLY A 23 34.74 1.35 -20.78
C GLY A 23 33.90 1.35 -19.49
N PRO A 24 33.53 2.51 -18.94
CA PRO A 24 33.00 2.75 -17.60
C PRO A 24 31.58 2.16 -17.33
N GLY A 25 31.20 1.10 -18.02
CA GLY A 25 29.89 0.45 -17.89
C GLY A 25 29.68 -0.27 -16.56
N GLY A 26 30.73 -0.73 -15.88
CA GLY A 26 30.64 -1.40 -14.59
C GLY A 26 30.19 -0.45 -13.47
N SER A 27 30.79 0.74 -13.38
CA SER A 27 30.49 1.69 -12.31
C SER A 27 29.11 2.34 -12.40
N SER A 28 28.51 2.41 -13.59
CA SER A 28 27.16 2.93 -13.77
C SER A 28 26.10 1.89 -13.43
N ARG A 29 26.35 0.62 -13.73
CA ARG A 29 25.47 -0.51 -13.39
C ARG A 29 25.47 -0.78 -11.89
N GLU A 30 26.61 -0.73 -11.25
CA GLU A 30 26.72 -0.87 -9.79
C GLU A 30 26.05 0.30 -9.05
N ARG A 31 26.17 1.52 -9.53
CA ARG A 31 25.48 2.68 -8.96
C ARG A 31 23.97 2.61 -9.13
N GLY A 32 23.46 2.11 -10.24
CA GLY A 32 22.04 1.91 -10.47
C GLY A 32 21.45 0.77 -9.60
N ALA A 33 22.14 -0.35 -9.49
CA ALA A 33 21.75 -1.45 -8.61
C ALA A 33 21.74 -0.98 -7.14
N ARG A 34 22.72 -0.17 -6.73
CA ARG A 34 22.79 0.44 -5.38
C ARG A 34 21.60 1.37 -5.10
N ALA A 35 21.09 2.10 -6.10
CA ALA A 35 19.92 2.96 -5.94
C ALA A 35 18.65 2.18 -5.64
N LEU A 36 18.39 1.09 -6.39
CA LEU A 36 17.23 0.24 -6.15
C LEU A 36 17.32 -0.49 -4.82
N THR A 37 18.45 -1.13 -4.51
CA THR A 37 18.64 -1.83 -3.23
C THR A 37 18.57 -0.87 -2.05
N GLY A 38 19.14 0.33 -2.16
CA GLY A 38 19.05 1.36 -1.12
C GLY A 38 17.63 1.87 -0.91
N LEU A 39 16.84 2.06 -1.98
CA LEU A 39 15.45 2.45 -1.88
C LEU A 39 14.60 1.35 -1.20
N LEU A 40 14.77 0.10 -1.62
CA LEU A 40 14.06 -1.04 -1.02
C LEU A 40 14.45 -1.23 0.45
N ALA A 41 15.73 -1.09 0.79
CA ALA A 41 16.20 -1.16 2.18
C ALA A 41 15.63 -0.02 3.03
N ALA A 42 15.61 1.22 2.52
CA ALA A 42 14.99 2.35 3.21
C ALA A 42 13.48 2.11 3.44
N THR A 43 12.80 1.60 2.44
CA THR A 43 11.38 1.24 2.54
C THR A 43 11.15 0.13 3.56
N ALA A 44 11.97 -0.94 3.53
CA ALA A 44 11.88 -2.05 4.48
C ALA A 44 12.06 -1.58 5.92
N VAL A 45 13.08 -0.76 6.18
CA VAL A 45 13.39 -0.25 7.53
C VAL A 45 12.26 0.66 8.03
N ALA A 46 11.81 1.62 7.22
CA ALA A 46 10.73 2.53 7.59
C ALA A 46 9.41 1.78 7.88
N LEU A 47 9.05 0.82 7.02
CA LEU A 47 7.85 0.00 7.22
C LEU A 47 7.96 -0.89 8.46
N THR A 48 9.11 -1.52 8.70
CA THR A 48 9.31 -2.35 9.89
C THR A 48 9.16 -1.52 11.16
N GLY A 49 9.78 -0.33 11.24
CA GLY A 49 9.59 0.59 12.35
C GLY A 49 8.13 0.99 12.54
N THR A 50 7.43 1.31 11.47
CA THR A 50 5.99 1.59 11.49
C THR A 50 5.17 0.42 12.04
N ARG A 51 5.50 -0.83 11.67
CA ARG A 51 4.79 -2.02 12.18
C ARG A 51 5.04 -2.24 13.67
N VAL A 52 6.24 -1.96 14.16
CA VAL A 52 6.54 -1.94 15.60
C VAL A 52 5.66 -0.88 16.30
N SER A 53 5.57 0.33 15.75
CA SER A 53 4.76 1.42 16.31
C SER A 53 3.26 1.10 16.30
N THR A 54 2.79 0.35 15.32
CA THR A 54 1.38 -0.09 15.24
C THR A 54 0.96 -0.93 16.45
N VAL A 55 1.91 -1.63 17.09
CA VAL A 55 1.69 -2.33 18.37
C VAL A 55 2.01 -1.42 19.55
N ALA A 56 3.15 -0.72 19.50
CA ALA A 56 3.68 0.05 20.63
C ALA A 56 2.80 1.22 21.02
N LEU A 57 2.29 1.99 20.06
CA LEU A 57 1.55 3.22 20.34
C LEU A 57 0.16 2.95 20.95
N PRO A 58 -0.71 2.09 20.38
CA PRO A 58 -1.99 1.75 21.01
C PRO A 58 -1.80 1.10 22.39
N TRP A 59 -0.80 0.22 22.54
CA TRP A 59 -0.47 -0.42 23.80
C TRP A 59 -0.03 0.61 24.86
N PHE A 60 0.87 1.55 24.48
CA PHE A 60 1.29 2.64 25.38
C PHE A 60 0.12 3.44 25.90
N VAL A 61 -0.78 3.88 25.01
CA VAL A 61 -1.95 4.66 25.38
C VAL A 61 -2.88 3.85 26.29
N LEU A 62 -3.13 2.59 25.94
CA LEU A 62 -4.03 1.74 26.70
C LEU A 62 -3.53 1.51 28.13
N VAL A 63 -2.25 1.15 28.32
CA VAL A 63 -1.70 0.85 29.67
C VAL A 63 -1.47 2.10 30.51
N THR A 64 -1.26 3.27 29.88
CA THR A 64 -1.06 4.53 30.63
C THR A 64 -2.37 5.21 30.99
N THR A 65 -3.41 5.05 30.19
CA THR A 65 -4.70 5.75 30.39
C THR A 65 -5.85 4.84 30.83
N GLY A 66 -5.73 3.53 30.62
CA GLY A 66 -6.82 2.56 30.84
C GLY A 66 -8.02 2.77 29.92
N SER A 67 -7.90 3.62 28.87
CA SER A 67 -9.02 4.09 28.09
C SER A 67 -8.97 3.63 26.62
N ALA A 68 -9.90 2.75 26.23
CA ALA A 68 -10.10 2.34 24.84
C ALA A 68 -10.47 3.55 23.95
N THR A 69 -11.22 4.52 24.46
CA THR A 69 -11.58 5.74 23.73
C THR A 69 -10.36 6.58 23.40
N GLN A 70 -9.43 6.77 24.34
CA GLN A 70 -8.20 7.51 24.10
C GLN A 70 -7.30 6.77 23.11
N THR A 71 -7.24 5.45 23.20
CA THR A 71 -6.52 4.61 22.21
C THR A 71 -7.08 4.81 20.81
N GLY A 72 -8.40 4.78 20.66
CA GLY A 72 -9.06 5.03 19.38
C GLY A 72 -8.86 6.44 18.86
N LEU A 73 -8.87 7.46 19.76
CA LEU A 73 -8.63 8.86 19.39
C LEU A 73 -7.19 9.09 18.89
N VAL A 74 -6.21 8.46 19.51
CA VAL A 74 -4.81 8.50 19.05
C VAL A 74 -4.68 7.90 17.66
N ALA A 75 -5.29 6.73 17.40
CA ALA A 75 -5.30 6.10 16.08
C ALA A 75 -6.01 6.99 15.04
N PHE A 76 -7.10 7.64 15.38
CA PHE A 76 -7.80 8.58 14.51
C PHE A 76 -6.92 9.79 14.16
N CYS A 77 -6.27 10.39 15.17
CA CYS A 77 -5.39 11.55 14.99
C CYS A 77 -4.12 11.21 14.19
N GLU A 78 -3.65 9.96 14.19
CA GLU A 78 -2.54 9.50 13.33
C GLU A 78 -3.02 9.24 11.91
N MET A 79 -4.10 8.46 11.73
CA MET A 79 -4.52 7.97 10.44
C MET A 79 -5.24 9.02 9.59
N THR A 80 -5.96 9.95 10.19
CA THR A 80 -6.66 11.01 9.43
C THR A 80 -5.68 11.90 8.67
N PRO A 81 -4.67 12.52 9.31
CA PRO A 81 -3.66 13.29 8.58
C PRO A 81 -2.89 12.43 7.57
N TYR A 82 -2.57 11.18 7.91
CA TYR A 82 -1.88 10.25 6.99
C TYR A 82 -2.67 10.08 5.68
N VAL A 83 -3.96 9.76 5.76
CA VAL A 83 -4.80 9.52 4.57
C VAL A 83 -5.01 10.82 3.79
N VAL A 84 -5.36 11.91 4.47
CA VAL A 84 -5.64 13.21 3.82
C VAL A 84 -4.40 13.78 3.15
N VAL A 85 -3.28 13.83 3.88
CA VAL A 85 -2.05 14.42 3.33
C VAL A 85 -1.46 13.53 2.24
N LYS A 86 -1.52 12.19 2.37
CA LYS A 86 -1.10 11.27 1.32
C LYS A 86 -1.89 11.48 0.03
N ALA A 87 -3.21 11.64 0.12
CA ALA A 87 -4.06 11.90 -1.04
C ALA A 87 -3.72 13.22 -1.75
N LEU A 88 -3.28 14.23 -1.00
CA LEU A 88 -2.94 15.57 -1.52
C LEU A 88 -1.43 15.74 -1.83
N ALA A 89 -0.60 14.75 -1.50
CA ALA A 89 0.85 14.88 -1.58
C ALA A 89 1.42 14.84 -3.01
N GLY A 90 0.67 14.34 -4.00
CA GLY A 90 1.16 14.21 -5.38
C GLY A 90 1.85 15.46 -5.90
N PRO A 91 1.17 16.63 -5.96
CA PRO A 91 1.78 17.88 -6.44
C PRO A 91 2.98 18.36 -5.62
N LEU A 92 3.01 18.06 -4.32
CA LEU A 92 4.12 18.38 -3.44
C LEU A 92 5.35 17.52 -3.77
N VAL A 93 5.16 16.23 -3.96
CA VAL A 93 6.21 15.28 -4.35
C VAL A 93 6.78 15.64 -5.72
N ASP A 94 5.92 16.00 -6.67
CA ASP A 94 6.34 16.40 -8.03
C ASP A 94 7.15 17.70 -8.03
N ARG A 95 6.78 18.70 -7.23
CA ARG A 95 7.45 20.00 -7.17
C ARG A 95 8.75 19.97 -6.39
N ALA A 96 8.77 19.35 -5.21
CA ALA A 96 9.94 19.36 -4.32
C ALA A 96 10.94 18.25 -4.64
N GLY A 97 10.50 17.24 -5.40
CA GLY A 97 11.24 16.04 -5.77
C GLY A 97 11.12 14.92 -4.71
N PRO A 98 10.77 13.69 -5.14
CA PRO A 98 10.46 12.59 -4.23
C PRO A 98 11.61 12.22 -3.30
N ARG A 99 12.87 12.32 -3.72
CA ARG A 99 14.02 12.05 -2.86
C ARG A 99 14.10 12.99 -1.66
N ARG A 100 13.87 14.30 -1.87
CA ARG A 100 13.90 15.30 -0.79
C ARG A 100 12.73 15.11 0.15
N ILE A 101 11.52 14.91 -0.42
CA ILE A 101 10.31 14.67 0.37
C ILE A 101 10.48 13.41 1.24
N SER A 102 10.90 12.26 0.67
CA SER A 102 11.12 11.04 1.45
C SER A 102 12.08 11.26 2.62
N SER A 103 13.25 11.89 2.36
CA SER A 103 14.26 12.10 3.39
C SER A 103 13.80 13.07 4.48
N SER A 104 13.18 14.21 4.10
CA SER A 104 12.72 15.22 5.08
C SER A 104 11.54 14.73 5.92
N THR A 105 10.62 14.00 5.31
CA THR A 105 9.45 13.46 6.03
C THR A 105 9.81 12.28 6.92
N ASP A 106 10.75 11.42 6.53
CA ASP A 106 11.29 10.38 7.40
C ASP A 106 12.01 11.01 8.62
N LEU A 107 12.80 12.07 8.41
CA LEU A 107 13.47 12.78 9.50
C LEU A 107 12.47 13.47 10.44
N LEU A 108 11.43 14.12 9.89
CA LEU A 108 10.36 14.72 10.68
C LEU A 108 9.59 13.63 11.47
N SER A 109 9.29 12.49 10.84
CA SER A 109 8.65 11.36 11.52
C SER A 109 9.55 10.81 12.64
N ALA A 110 10.87 10.68 12.41
CA ALA A 110 11.82 10.25 13.43
C ALA A 110 11.81 11.20 14.63
N ALA A 111 11.89 12.51 14.40
CA ALA A 111 11.88 13.51 15.46
C ALA A 111 10.55 13.52 16.24
N ALA A 112 9.41 13.45 15.53
CA ALA A 112 8.10 13.44 16.14
C ALA A 112 7.88 12.16 16.98
N VAL A 113 8.23 10.98 16.44
CA VAL A 113 8.11 9.72 17.21
C VAL A 113 9.04 9.71 18.41
N ALA A 114 10.28 10.20 18.29
CA ALA A 114 11.23 10.31 19.39
C ALA A 114 10.79 11.31 20.49
N ALA A 115 10.00 12.31 20.11
CA ALA A 115 9.45 13.27 21.07
C ALA A 115 8.52 12.61 22.11
N VAL A 116 7.81 11.53 21.76
CA VAL A 116 6.89 10.85 22.67
C VAL A 116 7.63 10.28 23.90
N PRO A 117 8.62 9.37 23.76
CA PRO A 117 9.36 8.86 24.89
C PRO A 117 10.16 9.95 25.62
N LEU A 118 10.68 10.96 24.92
CA LEU A 118 11.41 12.07 25.53
C LEU A 118 10.51 12.91 26.42
N LEU A 119 9.35 13.36 25.91
CA LEU A 119 8.38 14.15 26.66
C LEU A 119 7.80 13.37 27.84
N HIS A 120 7.61 12.06 27.66
CA HIS A 120 7.19 11.19 28.76
C HIS A 120 8.22 11.12 29.88
N ALA A 121 9.50 10.92 29.52
CA ALA A 121 10.60 10.87 30.49
C ALA A 121 10.79 12.20 31.25
N LEU A 122 10.49 13.34 30.60
CA LEU A 122 10.52 14.66 31.21
C LEU A 122 9.25 15.00 32.03
N GLY A 123 8.24 14.13 32.04
CA GLY A 123 6.95 14.40 32.68
C GLY A 123 6.11 15.47 31.99
N LEU A 124 6.42 15.84 30.76
CA LEU A 124 5.76 16.89 29.99
C LEU A 124 4.71 16.35 28.99
N LEU A 125 4.59 15.03 28.83
CA LEU A 125 3.67 14.43 27.86
C LEU A 125 2.23 14.50 28.39
N SER A 126 1.48 15.50 27.94
CA SER A 126 0.04 15.55 28.12
C SER A 126 -0.70 14.83 27.00
N PHE A 127 -1.93 14.36 27.23
CA PHE A 127 -2.70 13.66 26.22
C PHE A 127 -2.98 14.53 24.95
N PRO A 128 -3.35 15.82 25.04
CA PRO A 128 -3.47 16.69 23.87
C PRO A 128 -2.16 16.84 23.09
N LEU A 129 -1.02 16.90 23.78
CA LEU A 129 0.29 16.98 23.16
C LEU A 129 0.63 15.68 22.40
N LEU A 130 0.30 14.51 22.98
CA LEU A 130 0.42 13.23 22.31
C LEU A 130 -0.39 13.21 21.00
N LEU A 131 -1.65 13.67 21.03
CA LEU A 131 -2.50 13.76 19.83
C LEU A 131 -1.87 14.65 18.74
N ALA A 132 -1.33 15.80 19.13
CA ALA A 132 -0.65 16.70 18.20
C ALA A 132 0.59 16.05 17.58
N VAL A 133 1.42 15.37 18.38
CA VAL A 133 2.63 14.70 17.93
C VAL A 133 2.30 13.57 16.96
N VAL A 134 1.33 12.71 17.28
CA VAL A 134 0.95 11.61 16.38
C VAL A 134 0.29 12.10 15.10
N ALA A 135 -0.43 13.23 15.15
CA ALA A 135 -0.95 13.87 13.93
C ALA A 135 0.17 14.33 13.00
N VAL A 136 1.25 14.89 13.56
CA VAL A 136 2.46 15.25 12.79
C VAL A 136 3.10 13.99 12.18
N VAL A 137 3.21 12.89 12.92
CA VAL A 137 3.74 11.61 12.41
C VAL A 137 2.90 11.14 11.22
N GLY A 138 1.57 11.11 11.35
CA GLY A 138 0.68 10.73 10.26
C GLY A 138 0.83 11.62 9.04
N ALA A 139 0.80 12.94 9.23
CA ALA A 139 0.94 13.92 8.15
C ALA A 139 2.29 13.81 7.41
N ALA A 140 3.38 13.58 8.13
CA ALA A 140 4.72 13.44 7.54
C ALA A 140 4.86 12.11 6.76
N ARG A 141 4.34 11.02 7.32
CA ARG A 141 4.48 9.67 6.76
C ARG A 141 3.80 9.50 5.41
N GLY A 142 2.63 10.13 5.20
CA GLY A 142 1.88 10.02 3.95
C GLY A 142 2.68 10.39 2.69
N PRO A 143 3.24 11.62 2.61
CA PRO A 143 4.11 12.04 1.50
C PRO A 143 5.39 11.21 1.38
N GLY A 144 5.97 10.77 2.51
CA GLY A 144 7.19 9.95 2.54
C GLY A 144 7.00 8.59 1.88
N ASP A 145 5.90 7.91 2.20
CA ASP A 145 5.55 6.62 1.61
C ASP A 145 5.24 6.76 0.11
N LEU A 146 4.49 7.80 -0.28
CA LEU A 146 4.22 8.11 -1.69
C LEU A 146 5.52 8.38 -2.46
N ALA A 147 6.41 9.18 -1.90
CA ALA A 147 7.67 9.53 -2.53
C ALA A 147 8.57 8.30 -2.78
N LYS A 148 8.65 7.37 -1.81
CA LYS A 148 9.39 6.10 -1.99
C LYS A 148 8.76 5.26 -3.10
N HIS A 149 7.45 5.16 -3.17
CA HIS A 149 6.73 4.39 -4.18
C HIS A 149 6.97 4.96 -5.60
N VAL A 150 6.88 6.27 -5.76
CA VAL A 150 7.10 6.97 -7.06
C VAL A 150 8.55 6.83 -7.55
N MET A 151 9.52 6.63 -6.66
CA MET A 151 10.93 6.45 -7.05
C MET A 151 11.26 5.04 -7.57
N VAL A 152 10.40 4.03 -7.39
CA VAL A 152 10.68 2.64 -7.79
C VAL A 152 10.96 2.50 -9.30
N PRO A 153 10.15 3.07 -10.22
CA PRO A 153 10.42 2.99 -11.66
C PRO A 153 11.77 3.60 -12.06
N GLU A 154 12.08 4.80 -11.56
CA GLU A 154 13.37 5.46 -11.87
C GLU A 154 14.56 4.67 -11.31
N ALA A 155 14.42 4.08 -10.13
CA ALA A 155 15.46 3.21 -9.56
C ALA A 155 15.67 1.94 -10.39
N ALA A 156 14.59 1.38 -10.95
CA ALA A 156 14.62 0.22 -11.83
C ALA A 156 15.35 0.54 -13.15
N GLU A 157 15.00 1.66 -13.79
CA GLU A 157 15.64 2.11 -15.05
C GLU A 157 17.14 2.34 -14.86
N ARG A 158 17.53 3.04 -13.80
CA ARG A 158 18.94 3.28 -13.47
C ARG A 158 19.71 1.99 -13.18
N GLY A 159 19.05 1.03 -12.53
CA GLY A 159 19.60 -0.30 -12.23
C GLY A 159 19.58 -1.27 -13.41
N ARG A 160 18.97 -0.88 -14.54
CA ARG A 160 18.68 -1.77 -15.69
C ARG A 160 17.97 -3.05 -15.24
N VAL A 161 17.07 -2.91 -14.27
CA VAL A 161 16.23 -4.01 -13.78
C VAL A 161 14.85 -3.86 -14.45
N PRO A 162 14.26 -4.94 -14.97
CA PRO A 162 12.89 -4.90 -15.50
C PRO A 162 11.93 -4.33 -14.46
N LEU A 163 10.98 -3.48 -14.89
CA LEU A 163 10.05 -2.79 -14.00
C LEU A 163 9.22 -3.79 -13.18
N GLU A 164 8.81 -4.91 -13.79
CA GLU A 164 8.04 -5.98 -13.17
C GLU A 164 8.83 -6.62 -12.01
N ARG A 165 10.15 -6.77 -12.17
CA ARG A 165 11.02 -7.29 -11.11
C ARG A 165 11.18 -6.29 -9.98
N ALA A 166 11.35 -5.01 -10.29
CA ALA A 166 11.51 -3.96 -9.27
C ALA A 166 10.23 -3.76 -8.45
N THR A 167 9.06 -3.73 -9.11
CA THR A 167 7.75 -3.65 -8.45
C THR A 167 7.44 -4.92 -7.66
N GLY A 168 7.80 -6.09 -8.18
CA GLY A 168 7.71 -7.36 -7.45
C GLY A 168 8.55 -7.35 -6.17
N LEU A 169 9.81 -6.88 -6.24
CA LEU A 169 10.67 -6.75 -5.06
C LEU A 169 10.12 -5.73 -4.05
N SER A 170 9.54 -4.61 -4.50
CA SER A 170 8.86 -3.65 -3.63
C SER A 170 7.69 -4.31 -2.88
N GLY A 171 6.83 -5.05 -3.58
CA GLY A 171 5.74 -5.78 -2.97
C GLY A 171 6.19 -6.85 -1.96
N VAL A 172 7.27 -7.57 -2.26
CA VAL A 172 7.90 -8.52 -1.31
C VAL A 172 8.42 -7.79 -0.08
N THR A 173 9.09 -6.65 -0.26
CA THR A 173 9.59 -5.81 0.84
C THR A 173 8.47 -5.38 1.77
N GLU A 174 7.36 -4.87 1.24
CA GLU A 174 6.19 -4.46 2.02
C GLU A 174 5.57 -5.63 2.80
N ARG A 175 5.44 -6.78 2.14
CA ARG A 175 4.89 -8.00 2.76
C ARG A 175 5.76 -8.53 3.89
N LEU A 176 7.07 -8.64 3.64
CA LEU A 176 8.04 -9.10 4.66
C LEU A 176 8.08 -8.15 5.86
N SER A 177 8.13 -6.83 5.62
CA SER A 177 8.11 -5.83 6.69
C SER A 177 6.83 -5.92 7.53
N SER A 178 5.68 -6.19 6.90
CA SER A 178 4.42 -6.36 7.63
C SER A 178 4.37 -7.67 8.41
N THR A 179 4.80 -8.78 7.79
CA THR A 179 4.73 -10.12 8.39
C THR A 179 5.71 -10.31 9.52
N LEU A 180 6.92 -9.74 9.40
CA LEU A 180 7.96 -9.85 10.44
C LEU A 180 7.88 -8.70 11.45
N GLY A 181 7.51 -7.49 11.01
CA GLY A 181 7.51 -6.31 11.86
C GLY A 181 6.47 -6.34 12.97
N LEU A 182 5.29 -6.90 12.74
CA LEU A 182 4.24 -7.00 13.76
C LEU A 182 4.60 -7.96 14.89
N PRO A 183 5.04 -9.22 14.64
CA PRO A 183 5.52 -10.12 15.70
C PRO A 183 6.72 -9.56 16.43
N ALA A 184 7.71 -9.03 15.69
CA ALA A 184 8.89 -8.41 16.28
C ALA A 184 8.52 -7.23 17.19
N GLY A 185 7.56 -6.39 16.75
CA GLY A 185 7.01 -5.30 17.54
C GLY A 185 6.31 -5.78 18.80
N GLY A 186 5.48 -6.82 18.71
CA GLY A 186 4.80 -7.41 19.87
C GLY A 186 5.77 -7.96 20.90
N ILE A 187 6.80 -8.70 20.46
CA ILE A 187 7.86 -9.24 21.32
C ILE A 187 8.69 -8.12 21.94
N LEU A 188 9.10 -7.13 21.13
CA LEU A 188 9.87 -5.98 21.59
C LEU A 188 9.13 -5.22 22.69
N VAL A 189 7.84 -4.93 22.47
CA VAL A 189 6.99 -4.22 23.42
C VAL A 189 6.76 -5.05 24.68
N ALA A 190 6.61 -6.37 24.56
CA ALA A 190 6.44 -7.26 25.71
C ALA A 190 7.68 -7.33 26.60
N LEU A 191 8.88 -7.35 25.99
CA LEU A 191 10.15 -7.50 26.72
C LEU A 191 10.71 -6.18 27.23
N LEU A 192 10.62 -5.11 26.45
CA LEU A 192 11.31 -3.85 26.68
C LEU A 192 10.36 -2.65 26.89
N GLY A 193 9.07 -2.90 26.82
CA GLY A 193 8.03 -1.88 26.97
C GLY A 193 7.73 -1.08 25.69
N PRO A 194 6.59 -0.38 25.69
CA PRO A 194 6.11 0.31 24.48
C PRO A 194 6.95 1.53 24.08
N LEU A 195 7.52 2.25 25.04
CA LEU A 195 8.39 3.40 24.75
C LEU A 195 9.63 3.00 23.96
N THR A 196 10.23 1.84 24.30
CA THR A 196 11.36 1.28 23.51
C THR A 196 10.94 0.97 22.07
N GLY A 197 9.72 0.46 21.87
CA GLY A 197 9.17 0.26 20.52
C GLY A 197 9.10 1.57 19.72
N LEU A 198 8.71 2.68 20.35
CA LEU A 198 8.70 4.00 19.71
C LEU A 198 10.11 4.52 19.42
N VAL A 199 11.07 4.31 20.33
CA VAL A 199 12.49 4.66 20.07
C VAL A 199 13.04 3.88 18.86
N VAL A 200 12.76 2.59 18.78
CA VAL A 200 13.14 1.74 17.63
C VAL A 200 12.49 2.25 16.35
N ASN A 201 11.21 2.63 16.37
CA ASN A 201 10.54 3.22 15.21
C ASN A 201 11.20 4.55 14.79
N ALA A 202 11.52 5.43 15.74
CA ALA A 202 12.24 6.67 15.45
C ALA A 202 13.61 6.41 14.81
N ALA A 203 14.37 5.44 15.34
CA ALA A 203 15.65 5.02 14.78
C ALA A 203 15.50 4.45 13.36
N CYS A 204 14.45 3.68 13.11
CA CYS A 204 14.11 3.16 11.77
C CYS A 204 13.84 4.30 10.77
N PHE A 205 13.07 5.31 11.13
CA PHE A 205 12.84 6.47 10.27
C PHE A 205 14.14 7.25 10.01
N ALA A 206 14.96 7.49 11.04
CA ALA A 206 16.25 8.15 10.89
C ALA A 206 17.19 7.36 9.97
N LEU A 207 17.24 6.03 10.12
CA LEU A 207 18.03 5.15 9.26
C LEU A 207 17.49 5.14 7.83
N ALA A 208 16.18 5.13 7.63
CA ALA A 208 15.57 5.21 6.32
C ALA A 208 15.93 6.53 5.61
N ALA A 209 15.84 7.67 6.33
CA ALA A 209 16.28 8.96 5.81
C ALA A 209 17.77 8.96 5.40
N LEU A 210 18.62 8.36 6.23
CA LEU A 210 20.05 8.21 5.95
C LEU A 210 20.31 7.33 4.73
N LEU A 211 19.61 6.19 4.61
CA LEU A 211 19.72 5.30 3.45
C LEU A 211 19.30 6.02 2.16
N VAL A 212 18.20 6.77 2.17
CA VAL A 212 17.79 7.60 1.02
C VAL A 212 18.85 8.66 0.69
N ALA A 213 19.42 9.30 1.71
CA ALA A 213 20.43 10.34 1.50
C ALA A 213 21.76 9.80 0.92
N LEU A 214 22.19 8.60 1.36
CA LEU A 214 23.49 8.02 1.00
C LEU A 214 23.45 7.10 -0.22
N ALA A 215 22.38 6.29 -0.37
CA ALA A 215 22.29 5.28 -1.42
C ALA A 215 21.71 5.83 -2.72
N LEU A 216 20.81 6.82 -2.65
CA LEU A 216 20.18 7.38 -3.83
C LEU A 216 21.01 8.53 -4.42
N PRO A 217 21.28 8.53 -5.74
CA PRO A 217 22.01 9.61 -6.42
C PRO A 217 21.31 10.96 -6.25
N ARG A 218 22.11 12.04 -6.11
CA ARG A 218 21.59 13.42 -5.94
C ARG A 218 20.70 13.92 -7.09
N GLY A 219 20.77 13.30 -8.26
CA GLY A 219 19.94 13.63 -9.43
C GLY A 219 18.66 12.78 -9.55
N MET A 220 18.42 11.83 -8.64
CA MET A 220 17.23 10.99 -8.65
C MET A 220 16.03 11.75 -8.08
N GLY A 221 14.86 11.57 -8.72
CA GLY A 221 13.63 12.28 -8.32
C GLY A 221 13.70 13.79 -8.60
N ARG A 222 14.49 14.24 -9.56
CA ARG A 222 14.33 15.61 -10.05
C ARG A 222 12.99 15.70 -10.77
N PRO A 223 12.22 16.77 -10.53
CA PRO A 223 11.04 17.04 -11.35
C PRO A 223 11.48 16.97 -12.81
N ALA A 224 10.76 16.19 -13.63
CA ALA A 224 10.95 16.28 -15.06
C ALA A 224 10.79 17.75 -15.43
N PRO A 225 11.69 18.33 -16.24
CA PRO A 225 11.48 19.69 -16.73
C PRO A 225 10.08 19.73 -17.33
N ALA A 226 9.25 20.66 -16.90
CA ALA A 226 7.88 20.83 -17.40
C ALA A 226 7.82 21.28 -18.87
N VAL A 227 8.83 20.88 -19.66
CA VAL A 227 8.98 21.29 -21.05
C VAL A 227 9.34 20.07 -21.88
N SER A 228 8.39 19.60 -22.68
CA SER A 228 8.70 19.04 -23.98
C SER A 228 9.48 20.13 -24.75
N PRO A 229 10.64 19.83 -25.42
CA PRO A 229 11.38 20.82 -26.17
C PRO A 229 10.44 21.44 -27.23
N GLY A 230 10.13 22.73 -27.09
CA GLY A 230 9.30 23.49 -28.02
C GLY A 230 7.96 24.02 -27.50
N ARG A 231 7.63 23.88 -26.21
CA ARG A 231 6.38 24.42 -25.66
C ARG A 231 6.66 25.49 -24.60
N PRO A 232 6.12 26.72 -24.75
CA PRO A 232 6.27 27.79 -23.76
C PRO A 232 5.66 27.40 -22.39
N PRO A 233 6.20 27.90 -21.26
CA PRO A 233 5.61 27.72 -19.94
C PRO A 233 4.28 28.51 -19.89
N GLY A 234 3.16 27.82 -19.94
CA GLY A 234 1.84 28.46 -19.88
C GLY A 234 0.77 27.87 -20.80
N ASP A 235 1.15 27.14 -21.83
CA ASP A 235 0.21 26.44 -22.70
C ASP A 235 -0.15 25.04 -22.15
N ALA A 236 -1.01 25.00 -21.14
CA ALA A 236 -1.93 23.90 -20.99
C ALA A 236 -2.77 23.88 -22.28
N SER A 237 -2.74 22.79 -23.04
CA SER A 237 -3.56 22.67 -24.25
C SER A 237 -4.99 23.14 -23.92
N PRO A 238 -5.60 24.05 -24.70
CA PRO A 238 -7.02 24.31 -24.58
C PRO A 238 -7.74 23.01 -24.92
N GLY A 239 -8.12 22.23 -23.90
CA GLY A 239 -8.77 20.93 -24.06
C GLY A 239 -8.33 19.83 -23.09
N GLU A 240 -7.21 19.93 -22.36
CA GLU A 240 -6.94 18.95 -21.29
C GLU A 240 -7.90 19.19 -20.12
N PRO A 241 -8.78 18.22 -19.80
CA PRO A 241 -9.73 18.38 -18.71
C PRO A 241 -8.95 18.56 -17.39
N GLY A 242 -9.31 19.61 -16.61
CA GLY A 242 -8.71 19.88 -15.30
C GLY A 242 -8.82 18.68 -14.37
N TYR A 243 -7.95 18.63 -13.35
CA TYR A 243 -7.90 17.54 -12.35
C TYR A 243 -9.27 17.10 -11.83
N TRP A 244 -10.11 18.05 -11.45
CA TRP A 244 -11.47 17.78 -10.93
C TRP A 244 -12.40 17.15 -11.96
N ARG A 245 -12.29 17.54 -13.23
CA ARG A 245 -13.05 16.94 -14.32
C ARG A 245 -12.59 15.49 -14.57
N ARG A 246 -11.29 15.23 -14.54
CA ARG A 246 -10.73 13.87 -14.66
C ARG A 246 -11.18 12.98 -13.51
N LEU A 247 -11.22 13.51 -12.28
CA LEU A 247 -11.76 12.80 -11.12
C LEU A 247 -13.25 12.51 -11.27
N GLY A 248 -14.01 13.50 -11.77
CA GLY A 248 -15.43 13.35 -12.06
C GLY A 248 -15.72 12.25 -13.08
N GLU A 249 -14.91 12.12 -14.14
CA GLU A 249 -15.03 11.04 -15.12
C GLU A 249 -14.85 9.65 -14.49
N GLY A 250 -13.88 9.50 -13.57
CA GLY A 250 -13.71 8.28 -12.78
C GLY A 250 -14.91 7.97 -11.91
N PHE A 251 -15.49 8.98 -11.27
CA PHE A 251 -16.68 8.84 -10.43
C PHE A 251 -17.93 8.46 -11.23
N VAL A 252 -18.16 9.09 -12.38
CA VAL A 252 -19.28 8.78 -13.30
C VAL A 252 -19.14 7.33 -13.79
N PHE A 253 -17.94 6.92 -14.19
CA PHE A 253 -17.67 5.53 -14.58
C PHE A 253 -17.98 4.55 -13.45
N LEU A 254 -17.48 4.83 -12.22
CA LEU A 254 -17.70 3.98 -11.06
C LEU A 254 -19.18 3.82 -10.69
N ARG A 255 -19.99 4.90 -10.82
CA ARG A 255 -21.46 4.83 -10.65
C ARG A 255 -22.14 3.97 -11.70
N GLY A 256 -21.57 3.89 -12.91
CA GLY A 256 -22.07 3.05 -14.00
C GLY A 256 -21.70 1.57 -13.90
N GLU A 257 -20.80 1.20 -12.94
CA GLU A 257 -20.32 -0.17 -12.74
C GLU A 257 -20.74 -0.71 -11.35
N PRO A 258 -21.97 -1.24 -11.20
CA PRO A 258 -22.53 -1.61 -9.89
C PRO A 258 -21.71 -2.63 -9.12
N LEU A 259 -21.09 -3.60 -9.81
CA LEU A 259 -20.23 -4.60 -9.17
C LEU A 259 -18.98 -3.96 -8.57
N LEU A 260 -18.31 -3.09 -9.32
CA LEU A 260 -17.08 -2.45 -8.86
C LEU A 260 -17.37 -1.52 -7.67
N LEU A 261 -18.46 -0.77 -7.73
CA LEU A 261 -18.91 0.07 -6.61
C LEU A 261 -19.26 -0.77 -5.38
N ALA A 262 -19.98 -1.88 -5.55
CA ALA A 262 -20.31 -2.79 -4.45
C ALA A 262 -19.06 -3.39 -3.79
N VAL A 263 -18.06 -3.78 -4.58
CA VAL A 263 -16.75 -4.24 -4.10
C VAL A 263 -16.05 -3.16 -3.28
N ILE A 264 -15.95 -1.93 -3.81
CA ILE A 264 -15.26 -0.83 -3.12
C ILE A 264 -15.95 -0.47 -1.80
N VAL A 265 -17.28 -0.39 -1.78
CA VAL A 265 -18.06 -0.11 -0.56
C VAL A 265 -17.87 -1.23 0.46
N MET A 266 -17.94 -2.49 0.04
CA MET A 266 -17.73 -3.64 0.91
C MET A 266 -16.31 -3.62 1.50
N VAL A 267 -15.29 -3.37 0.68
CA VAL A 267 -13.89 -3.25 1.14
C VAL A 267 -13.73 -2.05 2.08
N GLY A 268 -14.40 -0.93 1.82
CA GLY A 268 -14.39 0.23 2.73
C GLY A 268 -14.94 -0.08 4.12
N ILE A 269 -16.07 -0.79 4.19
CA ILE A 269 -16.65 -1.22 5.48
C ILE A 269 -15.76 -2.25 6.17
N THR A 270 -15.23 -3.24 5.45
CA THR A 270 -14.34 -4.24 6.05
C THR A 270 -13.03 -3.61 6.53
N ASN A 271 -12.46 -2.65 5.82
CA ASN A 271 -11.28 -1.89 6.26
C ASN A 271 -11.56 -1.07 7.55
N LEU A 272 -12.74 -0.47 7.67
CA LEU A 272 -13.15 0.19 8.92
C LEU A 272 -13.19 -0.79 10.09
N LEU A 273 -13.82 -1.95 9.89
CA LEU A 273 -13.92 -3.01 10.91
C LEU A 273 -12.56 -3.62 11.24
N ASP A 274 -11.70 -3.83 10.25
CA ASP A 274 -10.33 -4.30 10.45
C ASP A 274 -9.47 -3.28 11.20
N ALA A 275 -9.64 -1.99 10.90
CA ALA A 275 -8.99 -0.92 11.67
C ALA A 275 -9.48 -0.91 13.11
N ALA A 276 -10.79 -1.01 13.36
CA ALA A 276 -11.37 -1.13 14.68
C ALA A 276 -10.78 -2.32 15.47
N LEU A 277 -10.72 -3.48 14.82
CA LEU A 277 -10.15 -4.70 15.41
C LEU A 277 -8.69 -4.50 15.80
N ASN A 278 -7.86 -4.04 14.88
CA ASN A 278 -6.42 -4.01 15.08
C ASN A 278 -5.93 -2.86 15.97
N THR A 279 -6.62 -1.71 15.97
CA THR A 279 -6.17 -0.54 16.71
C THR A 279 -6.73 -0.46 18.14
N VAL A 280 -7.89 -1.07 18.41
CA VAL A 280 -8.54 -0.96 19.71
C VAL A 280 -8.96 -2.33 20.27
N LEU A 281 -9.75 -3.12 19.53
CA LEU A 281 -10.39 -4.31 20.09
C LEU A 281 -9.39 -5.40 20.46
N LEU A 282 -8.40 -5.67 19.60
CA LEU A 282 -7.37 -6.67 19.86
C LEU A 282 -6.39 -6.22 20.97
N PRO A 283 -5.90 -4.96 21.03
CA PRO A 283 -5.16 -4.46 22.18
C PRO A 283 -5.92 -4.53 23.51
N VAL A 284 -7.19 -4.12 23.53
CA VAL A 284 -8.02 -4.18 24.75
C VAL A 284 -8.26 -5.63 25.18
N TRP A 285 -8.48 -6.55 24.23
CA TRP A 285 -8.59 -7.97 24.55
C TRP A 285 -7.26 -8.51 25.10
N ALA A 286 -6.13 -8.20 24.47
CA ALA A 286 -4.81 -8.67 24.90
C ALA A 286 -4.43 -8.17 26.31
N GLU A 287 -4.84 -6.96 26.65
CA GLU A 287 -4.66 -6.39 28.00
C GLU A 287 -5.55 -7.10 29.02
N ARG A 288 -6.87 -7.23 28.75
CA ARG A 288 -7.83 -7.83 29.68
C ARG A 288 -7.61 -9.33 29.91
N SER A 289 -7.21 -10.06 28.87
CA SER A 289 -6.91 -11.51 28.95
C SER A 289 -5.54 -11.81 29.57
N GLY A 290 -4.72 -10.80 29.85
CA GLY A 290 -3.36 -10.96 30.38
C GLY A 290 -2.34 -11.50 29.37
N ASN A 291 -2.72 -11.66 28.09
CA ASN A 291 -1.82 -12.17 27.05
C ASN A 291 -0.77 -11.15 26.58
N GLY A 292 -0.97 -9.88 26.89
CA GLY A 292 -0.02 -8.81 26.62
C GLY A 292 0.18 -8.46 25.13
N PRO A 293 1.13 -7.55 24.82
CA PRO A 293 1.33 -7.04 23.48
C PRO A 293 1.91 -8.09 22.52
N ALA A 294 2.54 -9.16 23.03
CA ALA A 294 3.03 -10.27 22.22
C ALA A 294 1.88 -10.97 21.47
N ALA A 295 0.68 -11.07 22.08
CA ALA A 295 -0.49 -11.65 21.45
C ALA A 295 -0.94 -10.87 20.21
N ILE A 296 -0.84 -9.54 20.22
CA ILE A 296 -1.15 -8.67 19.07
C ILE A 296 -0.20 -8.98 17.91
N GLY A 297 1.10 -9.02 18.22
CA GLY A 297 2.14 -9.32 17.25
C GLY A 297 2.00 -10.72 16.67
N LEU A 298 1.80 -11.73 17.52
CA LEU A 298 1.67 -13.14 17.12
C LEU A 298 0.44 -13.35 16.23
N SER A 299 -0.73 -12.85 16.64
CA SER A 299 -1.97 -13.00 15.87
C SER A 299 -1.86 -12.39 14.47
N ASN A 300 -1.39 -11.15 14.38
CA ASN A 300 -1.21 -10.47 13.10
C ASN A 300 -0.06 -11.04 12.27
N GLY A 301 1.02 -11.50 12.92
CA GLY A 301 2.14 -12.14 12.24
C GLY A 301 1.76 -13.47 11.60
N VAL A 302 1.02 -14.31 12.31
CA VAL A 302 0.51 -15.59 11.78
C VAL A 302 -0.49 -15.33 10.64
N LEU A 303 -1.40 -14.35 10.80
CA LEU A 303 -2.32 -13.93 9.74
C LEU A 303 -1.54 -13.49 8.48
N GLY A 304 -0.50 -12.68 8.63
CA GLY A 304 0.34 -12.23 7.52
C GLY A 304 1.11 -13.37 6.85
N ALA A 305 1.71 -14.27 7.63
CA ALA A 305 2.46 -15.42 7.11
C ALA A 305 1.56 -16.37 6.31
N THR A 306 0.38 -16.68 6.85
CA THR A 306 -0.58 -17.57 6.16
C THR A 306 -1.23 -16.88 4.97
N ALA A 307 -1.39 -15.55 4.97
CA ALA A 307 -1.83 -14.78 3.80
C ALA A 307 -0.83 -14.88 2.64
N ILE A 308 0.47 -14.89 2.91
CA ILE A 308 1.49 -15.14 1.89
C ILE A 308 1.33 -16.55 1.31
N ALA A 309 1.19 -17.57 2.16
CA ALA A 309 0.96 -18.95 1.70
C ALA A 309 -0.31 -19.06 0.84
N GLY A 310 -1.41 -18.44 1.27
CA GLY A 310 -2.66 -18.35 0.51
C GLY A 310 -2.49 -17.65 -0.84
N SER A 311 -1.73 -16.54 -0.88
CA SER A 311 -1.47 -15.80 -2.13
C SER A 311 -0.63 -16.59 -3.12
N LEU A 312 0.38 -17.34 -2.64
CA LEU A 312 1.20 -18.22 -3.49
C LEU A 312 0.36 -19.35 -4.08
N LEU A 313 -0.50 -19.96 -3.26
CA LEU A 313 -1.44 -20.99 -3.75
C LEU A 313 -2.45 -20.39 -4.73
N ALA A 314 -2.97 -19.19 -4.46
CA ALA A 314 -3.88 -18.49 -5.36
C ALA A 314 -3.25 -18.22 -6.73
N ALA A 315 -1.97 -17.85 -6.78
CA ALA A 315 -1.26 -17.63 -8.04
C ALA A 315 -1.26 -18.89 -8.94
N GLY A 316 -1.16 -20.09 -8.34
CA GLY A 316 -1.19 -21.37 -9.07
C GLY A 316 -2.59 -21.91 -9.35
N ALA A 317 -3.56 -21.68 -8.46
CA ALA A 317 -4.84 -22.37 -8.46
C ALA A 317 -6.07 -21.48 -8.73
N ALA A 318 -5.98 -20.14 -8.51
CA ALA A 318 -7.15 -19.27 -8.58
C ALA A 318 -7.84 -19.24 -9.95
N HIS A 319 -7.08 -19.50 -11.03
CA HIS A 319 -7.62 -19.57 -12.39
C HIS A 319 -8.56 -20.76 -12.60
N ARG A 320 -8.52 -21.78 -11.76
CA ARG A 320 -9.34 -23.00 -11.83
C ARG A 320 -10.58 -22.95 -10.92
N LEU A 321 -10.56 -22.04 -9.93
CA LEU A 321 -11.60 -21.99 -8.91
C LEU A 321 -12.68 -20.95 -9.26
N PRO A 322 -13.96 -21.13 -8.85
CA PRO A 322 -15.01 -20.14 -9.06
C PRO A 322 -14.70 -18.88 -8.22
N ARG A 323 -14.47 -17.75 -8.90
CA ARG A 323 -13.99 -16.49 -8.27
C ARG A 323 -14.91 -16.03 -7.15
N ARG A 324 -16.25 -16.08 -7.39
CA ARG A 324 -17.24 -15.67 -6.41
C ARG A 324 -17.16 -16.49 -5.13
N ALA A 325 -17.14 -17.83 -5.24
CA ALA A 325 -17.08 -18.71 -4.08
C ALA A 325 -15.78 -18.49 -3.28
N VAL A 326 -14.63 -18.41 -3.94
CA VAL A 326 -13.33 -18.16 -3.31
C VAL A 326 -13.31 -16.81 -2.61
N PHE A 327 -13.85 -15.77 -3.24
CA PHE A 327 -13.90 -14.41 -2.70
C PHE A 327 -14.73 -14.37 -1.40
N PHE A 328 -15.95 -14.89 -1.42
CA PHE A 328 -16.79 -14.89 -0.22
C PHE A 328 -16.29 -15.83 0.87
N THR A 329 -15.75 -17.00 0.52
CA THR A 329 -15.11 -17.88 1.50
C THR A 329 -13.89 -17.20 2.14
N GLY A 330 -13.06 -16.51 1.36
CA GLY A 330 -11.94 -15.75 1.88
C GLY A 330 -12.37 -14.69 2.92
N PHE A 331 -13.39 -13.89 2.59
CA PHE A 331 -13.95 -12.91 3.53
C PHE A 331 -14.65 -13.56 4.73
N LEU A 332 -15.31 -14.68 4.56
CA LEU A 332 -15.92 -15.42 5.65
C LEU A 332 -14.88 -15.91 6.66
N LEU A 333 -13.75 -16.43 6.17
CA LEU A 333 -12.67 -16.96 7.01
C LEU A 333 -11.90 -15.84 7.72
N VAL A 334 -11.62 -14.74 7.03
CA VAL A 334 -10.84 -13.62 7.61
C VAL A 334 -11.68 -12.67 8.45
N GLY A 335 -12.99 -12.63 8.24
CA GLY A 335 -13.89 -11.65 8.85
C GLY A 335 -14.36 -12.01 10.26
N ALA A 336 -15.63 -12.39 10.35
CA ALA A 336 -16.33 -12.64 11.61
C ALA A 336 -15.62 -13.57 12.60
N PRO A 337 -14.96 -14.69 12.21
CA PRO A 337 -14.34 -15.59 13.17
C PRO A 337 -13.31 -14.94 14.09
N ARG A 338 -12.53 -13.93 13.59
CA ARG A 338 -11.55 -13.22 14.41
C ARG A 338 -12.22 -12.42 15.54
N PHE A 339 -13.35 -11.80 15.27
CA PHE A 339 -14.13 -11.10 16.30
C PHE A 339 -14.74 -12.08 17.30
N LEU A 340 -15.31 -13.19 16.81
CA LEU A 340 -15.99 -14.18 17.65
C LEU A 340 -15.04 -14.91 18.59
N VAL A 341 -13.84 -15.29 18.15
CA VAL A 341 -12.86 -15.96 18.99
C VAL A 341 -12.37 -15.08 20.13
N LEU A 342 -12.24 -13.75 19.88
CA LEU A 342 -11.90 -12.78 20.91
C LEU A 342 -13.09 -12.52 21.86
N ALA A 343 -14.33 -12.48 21.34
CA ALA A 343 -15.53 -12.28 22.16
C ALA A 343 -15.81 -13.46 23.09
N ALA A 344 -15.42 -14.68 22.68
CA ALA A 344 -15.52 -15.89 23.46
C ALA A 344 -14.41 -16.03 24.51
N ASP A 345 -13.48 -15.07 24.60
CA ASP A 345 -12.29 -15.13 25.44
C ASP A 345 -11.52 -16.46 25.33
N ALA A 346 -11.40 -16.94 24.08
CA ALA A 346 -10.82 -18.24 23.79
C ALA A 346 -9.32 -18.27 24.08
N PRO A 347 -8.74 -19.43 24.38
CA PRO A 347 -7.33 -19.56 24.67
C PRO A 347 -6.46 -19.16 23.47
N MET A 348 -5.24 -18.69 23.73
CA MET A 348 -4.35 -18.10 22.71
C MET A 348 -4.13 -19.00 21.48
N TRP A 349 -4.03 -20.32 21.68
CA TRP A 349 -3.89 -21.26 20.54
C TRP A 349 -5.09 -21.22 19.58
N ALA A 350 -6.30 -21.03 20.10
CA ALA A 350 -7.51 -20.94 19.27
C ALA A 350 -7.56 -19.60 18.51
N VAL A 351 -7.13 -18.51 19.14
CA VAL A 351 -6.98 -17.20 18.50
C VAL A 351 -5.97 -17.31 17.34
N VAL A 352 -4.80 -17.89 17.59
CA VAL A 352 -3.76 -18.12 16.57
C VAL A 352 -4.29 -18.97 15.42
N ALA A 353 -5.00 -20.05 15.71
CA ALA A 353 -5.59 -20.93 14.68
C ALA A 353 -6.60 -20.18 13.80
N VAL A 354 -7.51 -19.39 14.40
CA VAL A 354 -8.49 -18.58 13.66
C VAL A 354 -7.82 -17.51 12.81
N PHE A 355 -6.81 -16.83 13.33
CA PHE A 355 -6.05 -15.84 12.56
C PHE A 355 -5.24 -16.49 11.44
N ALA A 356 -4.69 -17.70 11.65
CA ALA A 356 -4.02 -18.48 10.60
C ALA A 356 -4.96 -18.84 9.45
N VAL A 357 -6.13 -19.39 9.76
CA VAL A 357 -7.15 -19.74 8.76
C VAL A 357 -7.66 -18.49 8.03
N GLY A 358 -7.92 -17.41 8.77
CA GLY A 358 -8.33 -16.13 8.20
C GLY A 358 -7.27 -15.54 7.27
N GLY A 359 -6.00 -15.56 7.68
CA GLY A 359 -4.89 -15.12 6.86
C GLY A 359 -4.79 -15.90 5.55
N PHE A 360 -4.83 -17.23 5.63
CA PHE A 360 -4.81 -18.07 4.43
C PHE A 360 -5.93 -17.72 3.46
N GLY A 361 -7.18 -17.57 3.94
CA GLY A 361 -8.32 -17.13 3.14
C GLY A 361 -8.14 -15.76 2.51
N SER A 362 -7.57 -14.79 3.26
CA SER A 362 -7.33 -13.43 2.78
C SER A 362 -6.32 -13.37 1.63
N GLY A 363 -5.40 -14.33 1.55
CA GLY A 363 -4.41 -14.40 0.48
C GLY A 363 -4.99 -14.52 -0.92
N PHE A 364 -6.21 -15.04 -1.06
CA PHE A 364 -6.92 -15.15 -2.34
C PHE A 364 -7.63 -13.86 -2.76
N LEU A 365 -7.88 -12.92 -1.84
CA LEU A 365 -8.74 -11.76 -2.10
C LEU A 365 -8.10 -10.75 -3.06
N ASN A 366 -6.86 -10.34 -2.80
CA ASN A 366 -6.19 -9.32 -3.61
C ASN A 366 -5.99 -9.72 -5.08
N PRO A 367 -5.56 -10.97 -5.41
CA PRO A 367 -5.49 -11.41 -6.80
C PRO A 367 -6.84 -11.35 -7.54
N ILE A 368 -7.93 -11.69 -6.85
CA ILE A 368 -9.28 -11.63 -7.43
C ILE A 368 -9.72 -10.18 -7.63
N LEU A 369 -9.52 -9.31 -6.64
CA LEU A 369 -9.84 -7.89 -6.73
C LEU A 369 -9.08 -7.21 -7.87
N GLY A 370 -7.79 -7.47 -7.99
CA GLY A 370 -6.96 -6.95 -9.08
C GLY A 370 -7.45 -7.42 -10.45
N ALA A 371 -7.79 -8.70 -10.60
CA ALA A 371 -8.30 -9.23 -11.85
C ALA A 371 -9.62 -8.56 -12.26
N ILE A 372 -10.56 -8.35 -11.34
CA ILE A 372 -11.84 -7.67 -11.60
C ILE A 372 -11.61 -6.23 -12.05
N ALA A 373 -10.72 -5.49 -11.37
CA ALA A 373 -10.41 -4.12 -11.73
C ALA A 373 -9.82 -4.03 -13.16
N PHE A 374 -8.85 -4.90 -13.49
CA PHE A 374 -8.23 -4.90 -14.82
C PHE A 374 -9.16 -5.35 -15.94
N GLU A 375 -10.12 -6.24 -15.68
CA GLU A 375 -11.07 -6.73 -16.69
C GLU A 375 -12.19 -5.73 -16.98
N ARG A 376 -12.60 -4.94 -15.99
CA ARG A 376 -13.76 -4.04 -16.10
C ARG A 376 -13.42 -2.59 -16.39
N VAL A 377 -12.26 -2.13 -15.95
CA VAL A 377 -11.88 -0.72 -16.12
C VAL A 377 -11.08 -0.54 -17.42
N PRO A 378 -11.53 0.34 -18.34
CA PRO A 378 -10.76 0.69 -19.52
C PRO A 378 -9.38 1.21 -19.15
N ARG A 379 -8.34 0.83 -19.92
CA ARG A 379 -6.94 1.22 -19.64
C ARG A 379 -6.75 2.72 -19.40
N ALA A 380 -7.47 3.56 -20.18
CA ALA A 380 -7.40 5.01 -20.05
C ALA A 380 -7.94 5.57 -18.71
N LEU A 381 -8.79 4.81 -18.02
CA LEU A 381 -9.41 5.19 -16.74
C LEU A 381 -8.85 4.45 -15.54
N LEU A 382 -8.00 3.43 -15.74
CA LEU A 382 -7.48 2.56 -14.66
C LEU A 382 -6.88 3.34 -13.49
N GLY A 383 -6.03 4.32 -13.76
CA GLY A 383 -5.40 5.13 -12.72
C GLY A 383 -6.41 5.97 -11.92
N ARG A 384 -7.43 6.52 -12.61
CA ARG A 384 -8.45 7.38 -11.99
C ARG A 384 -9.43 6.56 -11.15
N VAL A 385 -9.90 5.45 -11.69
CA VAL A 385 -10.85 4.56 -11.01
C VAL A 385 -10.20 3.85 -9.83
N ASN A 386 -8.96 3.35 -9.97
CA ASN A 386 -8.22 2.75 -8.87
C ASN A 386 -7.91 3.78 -7.77
N GLY A 387 -7.43 4.97 -8.12
CA GLY A 387 -7.17 6.02 -7.13
C GLY A 387 -8.41 6.45 -6.36
N LEU A 388 -9.56 6.59 -7.03
CA LEU A 388 -10.83 6.88 -6.38
C LEU A 388 -11.32 5.68 -5.54
N GLY A 389 -11.19 4.46 -6.06
CA GLY A 389 -11.53 3.24 -5.35
C GLY A 389 -10.72 3.07 -4.06
N ASP A 390 -9.42 3.28 -4.12
CA ASP A 390 -8.53 3.23 -2.95
C ASP A 390 -8.89 4.32 -1.93
N ALA A 391 -9.17 5.55 -2.38
CA ALA A 391 -9.57 6.64 -1.49
C ALA A 391 -10.87 6.31 -0.74
N LEU A 392 -11.87 5.77 -1.44
CA LEU A 392 -13.14 5.34 -0.83
C LEU A 392 -12.96 4.14 0.10
N ALA A 393 -12.15 3.14 -0.32
CA ALA A 393 -11.87 1.96 0.48
C ALA A 393 -11.11 2.29 1.78
N TRP A 394 -10.27 3.34 1.79
CA TRP A 394 -9.46 3.72 2.94
C TRP A 394 -10.09 4.80 3.81
N ALA A 395 -11.13 5.49 3.31
CA ALA A 395 -11.79 6.59 4.05
C ALA A 395 -12.34 6.15 5.42
N GLY A 396 -12.73 4.88 5.56
CA GLY A 396 -13.23 4.33 6.82
C GLY A 396 -12.14 4.02 7.86
N ILE A 397 -10.88 3.82 7.44
CA ILE A 397 -9.79 3.39 8.35
C ILE A 397 -9.61 4.31 9.55
N PRO A 398 -9.55 5.65 9.39
CA PRO A 398 -9.41 6.56 10.53
C PRO A 398 -10.54 6.44 11.53
N LEU A 399 -11.76 6.22 11.06
CA LEU A 399 -12.96 6.14 11.90
C LEU A 399 -13.05 4.83 12.69
N GLY A 400 -12.43 3.74 12.19
CA GLY A 400 -12.53 2.43 12.82
C GLY A 400 -12.08 2.42 14.28
N GLY A 401 -10.89 2.97 14.57
CA GLY A 401 -10.38 3.06 15.93
C GLY A 401 -11.24 3.96 16.85
N LEU A 402 -11.67 5.11 16.33
CA LEU A 402 -12.49 6.06 17.10
C LEU A 402 -13.85 5.45 17.49
N VAL A 403 -14.54 4.86 16.51
CA VAL A 403 -15.84 4.22 16.73
C VAL A 403 -15.71 3.04 17.68
N ALA A 404 -14.69 2.17 17.50
CA ALA A 404 -14.45 1.04 18.40
C ALA A 404 -14.13 1.49 19.81
N GLY A 405 -13.29 2.51 19.99
CA GLY A 405 -12.95 3.05 21.31
C GLY A 405 -14.14 3.61 22.07
N ALA A 406 -14.97 4.40 21.39
CA ALA A 406 -16.21 4.93 21.96
C ALA A 406 -17.23 3.82 22.28
N ALA A 407 -17.38 2.85 21.39
CA ALA A 407 -18.30 1.73 21.57
C ALA A 407 -17.87 0.82 22.74
N VAL A 408 -16.58 0.52 22.88
CA VAL A 408 -16.05 -0.27 24.01
C VAL A 408 -16.26 0.45 25.34
N ALA A 409 -16.10 1.76 25.38
CA ALA A 409 -16.35 2.55 26.59
C ALA A 409 -17.85 2.55 26.98
N ALA A 410 -18.75 2.58 26.00
CA ALA A 410 -20.19 2.61 26.24
C ALA A 410 -20.80 1.23 26.55
N PHE A 411 -20.37 0.17 25.86
CA PHE A 411 -21.02 -1.14 25.85
C PHE A 411 -20.13 -2.27 26.35
N GLY A 412 -18.85 -2.03 26.57
CA GLY A 412 -17.86 -3.07 26.88
C GLY A 412 -17.31 -3.80 25.66
N LEU A 413 -16.28 -4.63 25.87
CA LEU A 413 -15.54 -5.29 24.79
C LEU A 413 -16.36 -6.36 24.06
N ALA A 414 -16.96 -7.31 24.81
CA ALA A 414 -17.61 -8.47 24.22
C ALA A 414 -18.81 -8.10 23.31
N PRO A 415 -19.75 -7.22 23.71
CA PRO A 415 -20.83 -6.78 22.83
C PRO A 415 -20.32 -6.11 21.54
N VAL A 416 -19.25 -5.30 21.65
CA VAL A 416 -18.66 -4.61 20.48
C VAL A 416 -17.98 -5.59 19.54
N LEU A 417 -17.29 -6.61 20.07
CA LEU A 417 -16.73 -7.70 19.26
C LEU A 417 -17.84 -8.49 18.53
N LEU A 418 -18.93 -8.85 19.23
CA LEU A 418 -20.07 -9.55 18.61
C LEU A 418 -20.73 -8.69 17.53
N ALA A 419 -20.96 -7.42 17.79
CA ALA A 419 -21.52 -6.48 16.82
C ALA A 419 -20.60 -6.29 15.60
N GLY A 420 -19.29 -6.17 15.81
CA GLY A 420 -18.29 -6.07 14.76
C GLY A 420 -18.23 -7.33 13.90
N GLY A 421 -18.24 -8.51 14.51
CA GLY A 421 -18.32 -9.79 13.82
C GLY A 421 -19.60 -9.96 13.01
N ALA A 422 -20.75 -9.59 13.57
CA ALA A 422 -22.02 -9.58 12.88
C ALA A 422 -22.03 -8.60 11.70
N ALA A 423 -21.54 -7.36 11.90
CA ALA A 423 -21.44 -6.37 10.85
C ALA A 423 -20.53 -6.86 9.71
N TYR A 424 -19.39 -7.47 10.04
CA TYR A 424 -18.48 -8.04 9.03
C TYR A 424 -19.16 -9.16 8.24
N PHE A 425 -19.80 -10.10 8.94
CA PHE A 425 -20.54 -11.19 8.32
C PHE A 425 -21.67 -10.70 7.42
N LEU A 426 -22.50 -9.77 7.90
CA LEU A 426 -23.60 -9.21 7.13
C LEU A 426 -23.10 -8.46 5.91
N THR A 427 -22.09 -7.62 6.06
CA THR A 427 -21.50 -6.85 4.95
C THR A 427 -20.96 -7.75 3.85
N THR A 428 -20.27 -8.83 4.20
CA THR A 428 -19.65 -9.71 3.20
C THR A 428 -20.65 -10.72 2.62
N ASN A 429 -21.50 -11.34 3.44
CA ASN A 429 -22.38 -12.41 2.98
C ASN A 429 -23.68 -11.89 2.36
N LEU A 430 -24.31 -10.83 2.92
CA LEU A 430 -25.49 -10.22 2.30
C LEU A 430 -25.15 -9.52 0.98
N ALA A 431 -23.97 -8.89 0.90
CA ALA A 431 -23.50 -8.38 -0.38
C ALA A 431 -23.51 -9.48 -1.44
N GLY A 432 -23.01 -10.69 -1.12
CA GLY A 432 -22.94 -11.84 -2.01
C GLY A 432 -24.27 -12.36 -2.54
N LEU A 433 -25.39 -12.01 -1.90
CA LEU A 433 -26.73 -12.39 -2.37
C LEU A 433 -27.21 -11.54 -3.55
N ARG A 434 -26.65 -10.36 -3.77
CA ARG A 434 -27.05 -9.48 -4.86
C ARG A 434 -26.69 -10.06 -6.23
N PRO A 435 -27.53 -9.84 -7.26
CA PRO A 435 -27.34 -10.41 -8.60
C PRO A 435 -26.04 -9.94 -9.28
N GLU A 436 -25.57 -8.73 -8.97
CA GLU A 436 -24.35 -8.15 -9.56
C GLU A 436 -23.10 -9.01 -9.33
N TRP A 437 -23.04 -9.73 -8.19
CA TRP A 437 -21.91 -10.60 -7.87
C TRP A 437 -21.84 -11.87 -8.73
N ARG A 438 -22.92 -12.27 -9.40
CA ARG A 438 -22.91 -13.38 -10.37
C ARG A 438 -22.10 -13.05 -11.61
N GLU A 439 -21.90 -11.77 -11.88
CA GLU A 439 -21.09 -11.31 -13.00
C GLU A 439 -19.59 -11.55 -12.81
N MET A 440 -19.11 -11.77 -11.56
CA MET A 440 -17.70 -12.11 -11.31
C MET A 440 -17.26 -13.40 -12.05
N ASP A 441 -18.16 -14.37 -12.20
CA ASP A 441 -17.87 -15.62 -12.89
C ASP A 441 -18.18 -15.55 -14.40
N ARG A 442 -19.12 -14.65 -14.82
CA ARG A 442 -19.53 -14.50 -16.23
C ARG A 442 -18.49 -13.80 -17.10
N THR A 443 -17.68 -12.92 -16.53
CA THR A 443 -16.63 -12.17 -17.24
C THR A 443 -15.32 -12.95 -17.42
N ARG A 444 -15.24 -14.16 -16.87
CA ARG A 444 -14.08 -15.03 -16.99
C ARG A 444 -13.84 -15.43 -18.45
N GLY A 445 -12.82 -14.90 -19.08
CA GLY A 445 -12.42 -15.23 -20.45
C GLY A 445 -12.95 -14.32 -21.56
N ARG A 446 -13.79 -13.33 -21.28
CA ARG A 446 -14.13 -12.26 -22.21
C ARG A 446 -13.11 -11.11 -22.18
N GLY A 447 -11.89 -11.42 -21.76
CA GLY A 447 -10.78 -10.50 -21.81
C GLY A 447 -10.48 -10.11 -23.25
N PHE A 448 -10.52 -8.81 -23.53
CA PHE A 448 -9.86 -8.14 -24.67
C PHE A 448 -10.30 -8.45 -26.12
N ARG A 449 -11.21 -9.39 -26.41
CA ARG A 449 -11.53 -9.75 -27.80
C ARG A 449 -12.63 -8.96 -28.47
N GLU A 450 -13.41 -8.12 -27.80
CA GLU A 450 -14.61 -7.52 -28.39
C GLU A 450 -14.78 -6.01 -28.19
N ARG A 451 -13.72 -5.23 -28.22
CA ARG A 451 -13.82 -3.80 -28.52
C ARG A 451 -12.70 -3.34 -29.47
N GLU A 452 -12.45 -4.11 -30.53
CA GLU A 452 -11.99 -3.46 -31.76
C GLU A 452 -13.16 -2.68 -32.31
N PRO A 453 -13.00 -1.38 -32.63
CA PRO A 453 -14.01 -0.66 -33.37
C PRO A 453 -14.21 -1.44 -34.68
N GLY A 454 -15.44 -1.88 -34.91
CA GLY A 454 -15.80 -2.53 -36.16
C GLY A 454 -15.30 -1.68 -37.32
N PRO A 455 -14.91 -2.29 -38.45
CA PRO A 455 -14.41 -1.57 -39.59
C PRO A 455 -15.40 -0.45 -39.92
N LEU A 456 -14.89 0.79 -39.95
CA LEU A 456 -15.63 1.95 -40.38
C LEU A 456 -16.26 1.59 -41.73
N SER A 457 -17.58 1.52 -41.78
CA SER A 457 -18.32 1.33 -43.01
C SER A 457 -17.83 2.39 -44.00
N GLU A 458 -17.16 1.93 -45.06
CA GLU A 458 -16.79 2.78 -46.18
C GLU A 458 -18.06 3.50 -46.69
N PRO A 459 -17.99 4.82 -46.90
CA PRO A 459 -19.12 5.52 -47.49
C PRO A 459 -19.35 4.96 -48.91
N ALA A 460 -20.55 4.48 -49.13
CA ALA A 460 -20.99 3.97 -50.41
C ALA A 460 -20.66 5.00 -51.52
N ALA A 461 -19.77 4.62 -52.41
CA ALA A 461 -19.46 5.38 -53.61
C ALA A 461 -20.75 5.54 -54.38
N SER A 462 -21.23 6.77 -54.50
CA SER A 462 -22.34 7.16 -55.38
C SER A 462 -21.95 6.85 -56.79
N ARG A 463 -22.51 5.81 -57.40
CA ARG A 463 -22.56 5.63 -58.83
C ARG A 463 -23.55 6.66 -59.35
N GLY A 464 -23.03 7.78 -59.89
CA GLY A 464 -23.71 8.66 -60.75
C GLY A 464 -23.65 8.11 -62.19
N GLY A 465 -24.79 7.92 -62.80
CA GLY A 465 -24.97 7.76 -64.21
C GLY A 465 -25.01 9.12 -64.94
#